data_b8875785e39ac2a1f601801d32a586a1
#
_entry.id   b8875785e39ac2a1f601801d32a586a1
#
_cell.length_a   1.000
_cell.length_b   1.000
_cell.length_c   1.000
_cell.angle_alpha   90.00
_cell.angle_beta   90.00
_cell.angle_gamma   90.00
#
_symmetry.space_group_name_H-M   'P 1'
#
loop_
_entity.id
_entity.type
_entity.pdbx_description
1 polymer ?
#
loop_
_entity_poly.entity_id
_entity_poly.type
_entity_poly.pdbx_seq_one_letter_code
_entity_poly.pdbx_strand_id
1 'polypeptide(L)'
;METKKKFCYLGCFLEVCYICKTNLITMKTKIIYVFWVCLFLPITLWAEHRDLGSLLKELDAVVDRKDTYILPKEKELSELRMLLNQAKDDRQKYELCNKLYTGYLHYQADSAWAYVERKQALFPMLNDPMLEQELVINRAEVMGVMGMYSWAEELLSQVKSETLSPELLGYYYR
;
A
#
# COMPACT_ATOMS: atom_id res chain seq x y z
N MET A 1 7.26 -13.24 30.52
CA MET A 1 6.98 -13.55 29.10
C MET A 1 7.38 -14.98 28.70
N GLU A 2 7.89 -15.76 29.63
CA GLU A 2 8.33 -17.17 29.44
C GLU A 2 7.25 -18.24 29.65
N THR A 3 6.16 -17.91 30.30
CA THR A 3 5.12 -18.89 30.69
C THR A 3 4.18 -19.33 29.55
N LYS A 4 4.07 -18.54 28.47
CA LYS A 4 3.21 -18.92 27.32
C LYS A 4 3.85 -19.94 26.36
N LYS A 5 5.19 -20.05 26.32
CA LYS A 5 5.87 -21.01 25.44
C LYS A 5 5.81 -22.46 25.96
N LYS A 6 5.74 -22.66 27.30
CA LYS A 6 5.66 -24.00 27.89
C LYS A 6 4.30 -24.68 27.68
N PHE A 7 3.22 -23.92 27.48
CA PHE A 7 1.88 -24.49 27.31
C PHE A 7 1.65 -25.11 25.92
N CYS A 8 2.34 -24.62 24.90
CA CYS A 8 2.20 -25.15 23.54
C CYS A 8 2.89 -26.52 23.36
N TYR A 9 3.99 -26.77 24.09
CA TYR A 9 4.71 -28.04 24.03
C TYR A 9 4.00 -29.15 24.81
N LEU A 10 3.24 -28.81 25.86
CA LEU A 10 2.51 -29.78 26.66
C LEU A 10 1.27 -30.34 25.92
N GLY A 11 0.63 -29.50 25.06
CA GLY A 11 -0.52 -29.91 24.25
C GLY A 11 -0.14 -30.95 23.19
N CYS A 12 0.97 -30.79 22.50
CA CYS A 12 1.47 -31.75 21.51
C CYS A 12 1.90 -33.10 22.17
N PHE A 13 2.46 -33.06 23.37
CA PHE A 13 2.92 -34.26 24.06
C PHE A 13 1.75 -35.12 24.58
N LEU A 14 0.63 -34.53 24.95
CA LEU A 14 -0.58 -35.22 25.41
C LEU A 14 -1.34 -35.90 24.27
N GLU A 15 -1.39 -35.31 23.08
CA GLU A 15 -2.01 -35.98 21.92
C GLU A 15 -1.18 -37.16 21.42
N VAL A 16 0.14 -37.08 21.44
CA VAL A 16 1.01 -38.23 21.08
C VAL A 16 0.89 -39.37 22.09
N CYS A 17 0.71 -39.08 23.39
CA CYS A 17 0.46 -40.10 24.41
C CYS A 17 -0.92 -40.78 24.29
N TYR A 18 -1.95 -40.06 23.83
CA TYR A 18 -3.28 -40.60 23.65
C TYR A 18 -3.36 -41.63 22.49
N ILE A 19 -2.59 -41.39 21.43
CA ILE A 19 -2.48 -42.31 20.27
C ILE A 19 -1.71 -43.57 20.59
N CYS A 20 -0.88 -43.58 21.61
CA CYS A 20 -0.10 -44.74 22.02
C CYS A 20 -0.91 -45.79 22.79
N LYS A 21 -2.12 -45.46 23.29
CA LYS A 21 -2.90 -46.30 24.21
C LYS A 21 -4.00 -47.16 23.55
N THR A 22 -4.25 -47.03 22.24
CA THR A 22 -5.28 -47.75 21.54
C THR A 22 -4.73 -48.63 20.40
N ASN A 23 -4.65 -49.91 20.69
CA ASN A 23 -4.67 -51.07 19.80
C ASN A 23 -3.46 -51.46 18.94
N LEU A 24 -3.09 -52.72 19.16
CA LEU A 24 -1.97 -53.51 18.66
C LEU A 24 -2.00 -53.85 17.15
N ILE A 25 -2.94 -53.34 16.36
CA ILE A 25 -3.14 -53.78 14.96
C ILE A 25 -2.48 -52.87 13.93
N THR A 26 -1.99 -51.70 14.31
CA THR A 26 -1.42 -50.72 13.33
C THR A 26 -0.03 -50.18 13.69
N MET A 27 0.84 -51.02 14.24
CA MET A 27 2.23 -50.60 14.51
C MET A 27 2.95 -50.05 13.24
N LYS A 28 2.71 -50.64 12.08
CA LYS A 28 3.32 -50.24 10.83
C LYS A 28 2.81 -48.83 10.35
N THR A 29 1.53 -48.56 10.48
CA THR A 29 0.96 -47.26 10.10
C THR A 29 1.33 -46.15 11.09
N LYS A 30 1.45 -46.44 12.39
CA LYS A 30 1.90 -45.48 13.41
C LYS A 30 3.36 -45.08 13.22
N ILE A 31 4.23 -46.02 12.86
CA ILE A 31 5.65 -45.72 12.57
C ILE A 31 5.77 -44.81 11.34
N ILE A 32 4.97 -45.05 10.30
CA ILE A 32 4.93 -44.20 9.11
C ILE A 32 4.42 -42.80 9.46
N TYR A 33 3.41 -42.68 10.32
CA TYR A 33 2.88 -41.38 10.76
C TYR A 33 3.89 -40.58 11.59
N VAL A 34 4.56 -41.22 12.53
CA VAL A 34 5.64 -40.58 13.33
C VAL A 34 6.80 -40.20 12.46
N PHE A 35 7.18 -41.01 11.47
CA PHE A 35 8.23 -40.69 10.50
C PHE A 35 7.84 -39.46 9.64
N TRP A 36 6.60 -39.37 9.16
CA TRP A 36 6.07 -38.22 8.44
C TRP A 36 6.03 -36.94 9.30
N VAL A 37 5.56 -37.06 10.54
CA VAL A 37 5.56 -35.91 11.47
C VAL A 37 6.97 -35.46 11.79
N CYS A 38 7.92 -36.36 12.02
CA CYS A 38 9.34 -36.00 12.23
C CYS A 38 10.02 -35.45 10.98
N LEU A 39 9.57 -35.80 9.77
CA LEU A 39 10.13 -35.28 8.51
C LEU A 39 9.60 -33.87 8.22
N PHE A 40 8.37 -33.55 8.62
CA PHE A 40 7.77 -32.23 8.39
C PHE A 40 8.00 -31.22 9.52
N LEU A 41 8.25 -31.68 10.75
CA LEU A 41 8.55 -30.81 11.90
C LEU A 41 9.80 -29.92 11.70
N PRO A 42 10.92 -30.36 11.09
CA PRO A 42 12.07 -29.47 10.88
C PRO A 42 11.82 -28.41 9.81
N ILE A 43 10.88 -28.62 8.88
CA ILE A 43 10.63 -27.64 7.80
C ILE A 43 9.98 -26.37 8.34
N THR A 44 9.17 -26.46 9.39
CA THR A 44 8.53 -25.30 10.03
C THR A 44 9.44 -24.55 11.01
N LEU A 45 10.54 -25.19 11.46
CA LEU A 45 11.51 -24.58 12.39
C LEU A 45 12.59 -23.76 11.67
N TRP A 46 12.67 -23.87 10.34
CA TRP A 46 13.56 -23.05 9.50
C TRP A 46 12.85 -21.77 8.98
N ALA A 47 11.71 -21.38 9.55
CA ALA A 47 11.20 -20.03 9.41
C ALA A 47 12.29 -19.10 9.96
N GLU A 48 13.03 -18.51 9.06
CA GLU A 48 14.17 -17.61 9.26
C GLU A 48 13.81 -16.61 10.38
N HIS A 49 14.37 -16.85 11.55
CA HIS A 49 14.25 -15.94 12.67
C HIS A 49 15.16 -14.76 12.37
N ARG A 50 14.68 -13.89 11.44
CA ARG A 50 15.38 -12.63 11.22
C ARG A 50 15.42 -11.92 12.57
N ASP A 51 16.61 -11.80 13.11
CA ASP A 51 16.83 -11.09 14.35
C ASP A 51 16.28 -9.67 14.20
N LEU A 52 15.34 -9.28 15.08
CA LEU A 52 14.75 -7.94 15.08
C LEU A 52 15.83 -6.86 15.07
N GLY A 53 16.97 -7.10 15.74
CA GLY A 53 18.09 -6.20 15.75
C GLY A 53 18.74 -5.99 14.38
N SER A 54 18.83 -7.04 13.55
CA SER A 54 19.34 -6.91 12.18
C SER A 54 18.39 -6.14 11.27
N LEU A 55 17.07 -6.37 11.42
CA LEU A 55 16.04 -5.64 10.67
C LEU A 55 16.00 -4.15 11.05
N LEU A 56 16.15 -3.83 12.32
CA LEU A 56 16.23 -2.45 12.77
C LEU A 56 17.46 -1.74 12.23
N LYS A 57 18.63 -2.39 12.23
CA LYS A 57 19.85 -1.82 11.63
C LYS A 57 19.71 -1.61 10.12
N GLU A 58 19.04 -2.52 9.41
CA GLU A 58 18.76 -2.36 7.99
C GLU A 58 17.82 -1.16 7.76
N LEU A 59 16.78 -1.03 8.59
CA LEU A 59 15.87 0.12 8.56
C LEU A 59 16.63 1.43 8.81
N ASP A 60 17.46 1.50 9.87
CA ASP A 60 18.26 2.69 10.18
C ASP A 60 19.17 3.06 8.99
N ALA A 61 19.82 2.08 8.37
CA ALA A 61 20.68 2.31 7.22
C ALA A 61 19.89 2.81 5.97
N VAL A 62 18.61 2.46 5.83
CA VAL A 62 17.74 3.01 4.77
C VAL A 62 17.32 4.44 5.13
N VAL A 63 16.96 4.69 6.40
CA VAL A 63 16.60 6.02 6.89
C VAL A 63 17.76 7.01 6.73
N ASP A 64 19.00 6.60 7.04
CA ASP A 64 20.20 7.42 6.87
C ASP A 64 20.45 7.80 5.40
N ARG A 65 20.00 6.96 4.46
CA ARG A 65 20.11 7.21 3.02
C ARG A 65 18.88 7.86 2.40
N LYS A 66 17.91 8.30 3.21
CA LYS A 66 16.65 8.92 2.71
C LYS A 66 16.89 10.04 1.70
N ASP A 67 17.93 10.84 1.89
CA ASP A 67 18.24 12.00 1.04
C ASP A 67 18.57 11.56 -0.40
N THR A 68 19.09 10.35 -0.61
CA THR A 68 19.34 9.82 -1.96
C THR A 68 18.06 9.63 -2.78
N TYR A 69 16.91 9.48 -2.10
CA TYR A 69 15.59 9.34 -2.72
C TYR A 69 14.84 10.69 -2.75
N ILE A 70 14.99 11.48 -1.68
CA ILE A 70 14.28 12.76 -1.53
C ILE A 70 14.84 13.81 -2.50
N LEU A 71 16.16 13.97 -2.60
CA LEU A 71 16.77 15.01 -3.41
C LEU A 71 16.41 14.93 -4.91
N PRO A 72 16.44 13.76 -5.59
CA PRO A 72 16.00 13.67 -6.97
C PRO A 72 14.51 14.02 -7.13
N LYS A 73 13.66 13.59 -6.18
CA LYS A 73 12.22 13.88 -6.21
C LYS A 73 11.94 15.36 -6.05
N GLU A 74 12.57 16.02 -5.09
CA GLU A 74 12.43 17.46 -4.89
C GLU A 74 12.94 18.25 -6.09
N LYS A 75 14.01 17.81 -6.74
CA LYS A 75 14.52 18.42 -7.96
C LYS A 75 13.47 18.34 -9.08
N GLU A 76 12.91 17.15 -9.35
CA GLU A 76 11.85 16.96 -10.34
C GLU A 76 10.66 17.91 -10.08
N LEU A 77 10.16 17.92 -8.83
CA LEU A 77 9.04 18.75 -8.43
C LEU A 77 9.36 20.25 -8.55
N SER A 78 10.60 20.65 -8.25
CA SER A 78 11.04 22.05 -8.40
C SER A 78 11.08 22.49 -9.87
N GLU A 79 11.53 21.63 -10.77
CA GLU A 79 11.52 21.86 -12.22
C GLU A 79 10.09 22.01 -12.75
N LEU A 80 9.16 21.14 -12.33
CA LEU A 80 7.74 21.26 -12.68
C LEU A 80 7.12 22.57 -12.17
N ARG A 81 7.45 23.00 -10.95
CA ARG A 81 7.00 24.29 -10.40
C ARG A 81 7.51 25.47 -11.21
N MET A 82 8.78 25.44 -11.66
CA MET A 82 9.32 26.47 -12.53
C MET A 82 8.58 26.52 -13.87
N LEU A 83 8.33 25.36 -14.48
CA LEU A 83 7.56 25.28 -15.73
C LEU A 83 6.14 25.83 -15.55
N LEU A 84 5.47 25.50 -14.45
CA LEU A 84 4.14 26.01 -14.13
C LEU A 84 4.11 27.53 -14.02
N ASN A 85 5.13 28.14 -13.41
CA ASN A 85 5.24 29.59 -13.28
C ASN A 85 5.52 30.29 -14.62
N GLN A 86 6.12 29.59 -15.57
CA GLN A 86 6.42 30.11 -16.91
C GLN A 86 5.28 29.88 -17.91
N ALA A 87 4.40 28.92 -17.63
CA ALA A 87 3.29 28.57 -18.51
C ALA A 87 2.31 29.74 -18.65
N LYS A 88 1.93 30.04 -19.90
CA LYS A 88 0.98 31.12 -20.23
C LYS A 88 -0.41 30.54 -20.56
N ASP A 89 -0.43 29.37 -21.17
CA ASP A 89 -1.63 28.68 -21.60
C ASP A 89 -2.28 27.91 -20.42
N ASP A 90 -3.59 28.05 -20.26
CA ASP A 90 -4.31 27.46 -19.14
C ASP A 90 -4.40 25.93 -19.24
N ARG A 91 -4.42 25.37 -20.45
CA ARG A 91 -4.33 23.91 -20.68
C ARG A 91 -2.98 23.38 -20.20
N GLN A 92 -1.91 24.06 -20.58
CA GLN A 92 -0.56 23.70 -20.14
C GLN A 92 -0.41 23.80 -18.61
N LYS A 93 -0.98 24.85 -17.99
CA LYS A 93 -1.00 24.98 -16.52
C LYS A 93 -1.74 23.83 -15.86
N TYR A 94 -2.90 23.44 -16.41
CA TYR A 94 -3.68 22.31 -15.90
C TYR A 94 -2.88 21.01 -15.94
N GLU A 95 -2.23 20.72 -17.05
CA GLU A 95 -1.39 19.52 -17.22
C GLU A 95 -0.19 19.51 -16.26
N LEU A 96 0.46 20.66 -16.05
CA LEU A 96 1.55 20.80 -15.10
C LEU A 96 1.06 20.66 -13.65
N CYS A 97 -0.10 21.19 -13.31
CA CYS A 97 -0.74 20.96 -12.02
C CYS A 97 -1.07 19.46 -11.83
N ASN A 98 -1.49 18.77 -12.89
CA ASN A 98 -1.74 17.32 -12.82
C ASN A 98 -0.46 16.53 -12.53
N LYS A 99 0.65 16.86 -13.18
CA LYS A 99 1.96 16.24 -12.90
C LYS A 99 2.44 16.51 -11.47
N LEU A 100 2.27 17.73 -10.98
CA LEU A 100 2.63 18.11 -9.62
C LEU A 100 1.73 17.41 -8.60
N TYR A 101 0.42 17.36 -8.82
CA TYR A 101 -0.52 16.59 -8.02
C TYR A 101 -0.08 15.13 -7.89
N THR A 102 0.15 14.45 -9.02
CA THR A 102 0.58 13.05 -9.04
C THR A 102 1.94 12.87 -8.33
N GLY A 103 2.86 13.81 -8.53
CA GLY A 103 4.17 13.79 -7.90
C GLY A 103 4.14 13.94 -6.38
N TYR A 104 3.18 14.71 -5.85
CA TYR A 104 3.01 14.93 -4.41
C TYR A 104 2.08 13.91 -3.72
N LEU A 105 1.21 13.21 -4.44
CA LEU A 105 0.10 12.43 -3.90
C LEU A 105 0.49 11.51 -2.73
N HIS A 106 1.56 10.74 -2.87
CA HIS A 106 2.05 9.81 -1.84
C HIS A 106 3.29 10.35 -1.09
N TYR A 107 3.69 11.58 -1.37
CA TYR A 107 4.86 12.20 -0.77
C TYR A 107 4.46 13.30 0.22
N GLN A 108 3.58 14.20 -0.19
CA GLN A 108 3.04 15.29 0.63
C GLN A 108 1.58 15.57 0.22
N ALA A 109 0.64 14.92 0.87
CA ALA A 109 -0.79 14.98 0.51
C ALA A 109 -1.36 16.42 0.55
N ASP A 110 -0.92 17.27 1.48
CA ASP A 110 -1.33 18.67 1.54
C ASP A 110 -0.91 19.46 0.29
N SER A 111 0.30 19.20 -0.22
CA SER A 111 0.77 19.78 -1.47
C SER A 111 0.00 19.26 -2.67
N ALA A 112 -0.33 17.94 -2.68
CA ALA A 112 -1.17 17.35 -3.72
C ALA A 112 -2.54 18.01 -3.74
N TRP A 113 -3.17 18.21 -2.58
CA TRP A 113 -4.45 18.92 -2.44
C TRP A 113 -4.38 20.33 -3.04
N ALA A 114 -3.35 21.10 -2.72
CA ALA A 114 -3.18 22.46 -3.27
C ALA A 114 -3.13 22.49 -4.80
N TYR A 115 -2.55 21.45 -5.45
CA TYR A 115 -2.54 21.36 -6.90
C TYR A 115 -3.89 20.91 -7.49
N VAL A 116 -4.65 20.08 -6.80
CA VAL A 116 -6.03 19.77 -7.19
C VAL A 116 -6.91 21.01 -7.13
N GLU A 117 -6.80 21.84 -6.09
CA GLU A 117 -7.50 23.13 -5.99
C GLU A 117 -7.12 24.07 -7.13
N ARG A 118 -5.84 24.12 -7.54
CA ARG A 118 -5.41 24.89 -8.71
C ARG A 118 -5.99 24.36 -10.02
N LYS A 119 -6.07 23.04 -10.20
CA LYS A 119 -6.76 22.43 -11.35
C LYS A 119 -8.24 22.85 -11.40
N GLN A 120 -8.89 22.83 -10.24
CA GLN A 120 -10.29 23.24 -10.14
C GLN A 120 -10.50 24.73 -10.50
N ALA A 121 -9.59 25.60 -10.12
CA ALA A 121 -9.63 27.02 -10.50
C ALA A 121 -9.45 27.25 -12.01
N LEU A 122 -8.67 26.39 -12.70
CA LEU A 122 -8.44 26.47 -14.14
C LEU A 122 -9.56 25.80 -14.96
N PHE A 123 -10.29 24.86 -14.39
CA PHE A 123 -11.32 24.09 -15.10
C PHE A 123 -12.35 24.94 -15.87
N PRO A 124 -12.93 26.03 -15.30
CA PRO A 124 -13.93 26.84 -16.02
C PRO A 124 -13.41 27.46 -17.32
N MET A 125 -12.09 27.67 -17.43
CA MET A 125 -11.45 28.29 -18.61
C MET A 125 -11.20 27.29 -19.74
N LEU A 126 -11.24 25.98 -19.43
CA LEU A 126 -10.89 24.91 -20.39
C LEU A 126 -12.08 24.39 -21.19
N ASN A 127 -13.33 24.61 -20.71
CA ASN A 127 -14.58 24.17 -21.35
C ASN A 127 -14.58 22.68 -21.76
N ASP A 128 -13.97 21.82 -20.97
CA ASP A 128 -13.82 20.39 -21.24
C ASP A 128 -14.56 19.58 -20.16
N PRO A 129 -15.76 19.03 -20.45
CA PRO A 129 -16.58 18.31 -19.47
C PRO A 129 -15.91 17.06 -18.89
N MET A 130 -14.95 16.47 -19.63
CA MET A 130 -14.23 15.28 -19.14
C MET A 130 -13.33 15.59 -17.95
N LEU A 131 -12.85 16.83 -17.85
CA LEU A 131 -12.00 17.28 -16.74
C LEU A 131 -12.77 17.39 -15.43
N GLU A 132 -14.09 17.58 -15.46
CA GLU A 132 -14.92 17.64 -14.26
C GLU A 132 -14.87 16.31 -13.48
N GLN A 133 -15.06 15.21 -14.19
CA GLN A 133 -15.03 13.88 -13.57
C GLN A 133 -13.62 13.51 -13.11
N GLU A 134 -12.59 13.85 -13.89
CA GLU A 134 -11.20 13.69 -13.48
C GLU A 134 -10.92 14.43 -12.18
N LEU A 135 -11.39 15.69 -12.04
CA LEU A 135 -11.21 16.48 -10.83
C LEU A 135 -11.88 15.85 -9.61
N VAL A 136 -13.11 15.35 -9.76
CA VAL A 136 -13.82 14.69 -8.66
C VAL A 136 -13.03 13.44 -8.20
N ILE A 137 -12.54 12.64 -9.14
CA ILE A 137 -11.72 11.45 -8.83
C ILE A 137 -10.41 11.85 -8.14
N ASN A 138 -9.71 12.89 -8.64
CA ASN A 138 -8.46 13.35 -8.02
C ASN A 138 -8.68 13.85 -6.58
N ARG A 139 -9.79 14.56 -6.34
CA ARG A 139 -10.15 15.01 -4.98
C ARG A 139 -10.41 13.84 -4.06
N ALA A 140 -11.17 12.85 -4.53
CA ALA A 140 -11.45 11.65 -3.75
C ALA A 140 -10.16 10.87 -3.43
N GLU A 141 -9.24 10.76 -4.40
CA GLU A 141 -7.96 10.08 -4.20
C GLU A 141 -7.11 10.76 -3.12
N VAL A 142 -6.94 12.09 -3.18
CA VAL A 142 -6.20 12.81 -2.12
C VAL A 142 -6.88 12.65 -0.77
N MET A 143 -8.20 12.74 -0.69
CA MET A 143 -8.93 12.52 0.57
C MET A 143 -8.72 11.10 1.10
N GLY A 144 -8.70 10.10 0.22
CA GLY A 144 -8.38 8.73 0.58
C GLY A 144 -6.97 8.59 1.16
N VAL A 145 -5.96 9.22 0.53
CA VAL A 145 -4.58 9.26 1.03
C VAL A 145 -4.47 9.97 2.38
N MET A 146 -5.28 11.00 2.61
CA MET A 146 -5.35 11.72 3.87
C MET A 146 -6.17 10.98 4.96
N GLY A 147 -6.75 9.82 4.64
CA GLY A 147 -7.57 9.02 5.57
C GLY A 147 -9.01 9.50 5.71
N MET A 148 -9.48 10.42 4.88
CA MET A 148 -10.85 10.95 4.89
C MET A 148 -11.78 10.08 4.02
N TYR A 149 -11.86 8.80 4.32
CA TYR A 149 -12.53 7.80 3.47
C TYR A 149 -14.00 8.09 3.20
N SER A 150 -14.77 8.52 4.21
CA SER A 150 -16.20 8.83 4.04
C SER A 150 -16.45 9.98 3.05
N TRP A 151 -15.56 10.97 3.03
CA TRP A 151 -15.64 12.10 2.10
C TRP A 151 -15.19 11.69 0.69
N ALA A 152 -14.19 10.83 0.60
CA ALA A 152 -13.76 10.25 -0.67
C ALA A 152 -14.89 9.43 -1.31
N GLU A 153 -15.57 8.59 -0.51
CA GLU A 153 -16.72 7.79 -0.95
C GLU A 153 -17.88 8.66 -1.43
N GLU A 154 -18.20 9.73 -0.69
CA GLU A 154 -19.24 10.69 -1.09
C GLU A 154 -18.91 11.35 -2.44
N LEU A 155 -17.67 11.75 -2.67
CA LEU A 155 -17.24 12.30 -3.97
C LEU A 155 -17.33 11.27 -5.09
N LEU A 156 -16.87 10.04 -4.86
CA LEU A 156 -16.91 8.98 -5.86
C LEU A 156 -18.35 8.57 -6.21
N SER A 157 -19.29 8.68 -5.26
CA SER A 157 -20.72 8.42 -5.52
C SER A 157 -21.36 9.37 -6.54
N GLN A 158 -20.75 10.53 -6.78
CA GLN A 158 -21.20 11.52 -7.76
C GLN A 158 -20.71 11.19 -9.17
N VAL A 159 -19.71 10.32 -9.31
CA VAL A 159 -19.11 9.94 -10.59
C VAL A 159 -19.97 8.87 -11.27
N LYS A 160 -20.35 9.13 -12.52
CA LYS A 160 -21.07 8.16 -13.36
C LYS A 160 -20.06 7.31 -14.11
N SER A 161 -19.79 6.10 -13.61
CA SER A 161 -18.79 5.20 -14.18
C SER A 161 -19.02 4.88 -15.67
N GLU A 162 -20.31 4.87 -16.10
CA GLU A 162 -20.69 4.57 -17.49
C GLU A 162 -20.27 5.67 -18.49
N THR A 163 -20.00 6.88 -18.00
CA THR A 163 -19.62 8.04 -18.83
C THR A 163 -18.13 8.29 -18.85
N LEU A 164 -17.34 7.53 -18.05
CA LEU A 164 -15.89 7.67 -17.97
C LEU A 164 -15.21 7.14 -19.23
N SER A 165 -14.11 7.80 -19.64
CA SER A 165 -13.21 7.22 -20.61
C SER A 165 -12.57 5.92 -20.09
N PRO A 166 -12.12 4.99 -20.94
CA PRO A 166 -11.46 3.76 -20.48
C PRO A 166 -10.26 4.01 -19.54
N GLU A 167 -9.54 5.11 -19.74
CA GLU A 167 -8.40 5.52 -18.92
C GLU A 167 -8.85 5.97 -17.53
N LEU A 168 -9.86 6.84 -17.44
CA LEU A 168 -10.45 7.30 -16.19
C LEU A 168 -11.19 6.18 -15.45
N LEU A 169 -11.80 5.25 -16.17
CA LEU A 169 -12.47 4.10 -15.57
C LEU A 169 -11.46 3.18 -14.87
N GLY A 170 -10.32 2.92 -15.50
CA GLY A 170 -9.23 2.16 -14.89
C GLY A 170 -8.65 2.85 -13.64
N TYR A 171 -8.65 4.17 -13.63
CA TYR A 171 -8.22 4.98 -12.51
C TYR A 171 -9.24 5.00 -11.36
N TYR A 172 -10.53 5.09 -11.70
CA TYR A 172 -11.64 5.07 -10.75
C TYR A 172 -11.73 3.76 -9.94
N TYR A 173 -11.39 2.60 -10.56
CA TYR A 173 -11.44 1.31 -9.89
C TYR A 173 -10.11 0.89 -9.20
N ARG A 174 -9.09 1.68 -9.24
CA ARG A 174 -7.79 1.41 -8.58
C ARG A 174 -7.79 1.82 -7.12
#